data_1e3ffdf87e7787ec8be3b33b7c79e4c7
#
_entry.id   1e3ffdf87e7787ec8be3b33b7c79e4c7
#
_cell.length_a   1.000
_cell.length_b   1.000
_cell.length_c   1.000
_cell.angle_alpha   90.00
_cell.angle_beta   90.00
_cell.angle_gamma   90.00
#
_symmetry.space_group_name_H-M   'P 1'
#
loop_
_entity.id
_entity.type
_entity.pdbx_description
1 polymer ?
#
loop_
_entity_poly.entity_id
_entity_poly.type
_entity_poly.pdbx_seq_one_letter_code
_entity_poly.pdbx_strand_id
1 'polypeptide(L)'
;MYVETRWPDNRMKSGRIARVESSKSGRTLYLDGTSFIPCGMGEYMESESRESYWFSGPRKDGNDRKGTSRSVPIEIDEDVLVEYWTEIRGQPERVAERIT
;
A
#
# COMPACT_ATOMS: atom_id res chain seq x y z
N MET A 1 -5.17 1.12 1.85
CA MET A 1 -4.17 1.92 1.10
C MET A 1 -3.21 1.02 0.32
N TYR A 2 -2.58 1.59 -0.66
CA TYR A 2 -1.47 0.95 -1.34
C TYR A 2 -0.18 1.24 -0.58
N VAL A 3 0.60 0.19 -0.30
CA VAL A 3 1.84 0.29 0.45
C VAL A 3 2.97 -0.30 -0.39
N GLU A 4 4.01 0.47 -0.63
CA GLU A 4 5.14 0.03 -1.45
C GLU A 4 6.44 0.15 -0.66
N THR A 5 7.24 -0.92 -0.69
CA THR A 5 8.59 -0.90 -0.13
C THR A 5 9.61 -0.98 -1.26
N ARG A 6 10.81 -0.47 -1.02
CA ARG A 6 11.88 -0.40 -2.02
C ARG A 6 13.19 -0.92 -1.46
N TRP A 7 14.02 -1.46 -2.35
CA TRP A 7 15.40 -1.78 -2.04
C TRP A 7 16.24 -0.50 -1.96
N PRO A 8 17.43 -0.54 -1.33
CA PRO A 8 18.30 0.65 -1.28
C PRO A 8 18.63 1.26 -2.64
N ASP A 9 18.64 0.46 -3.71
CA ASP A 9 18.86 0.94 -5.08
C ASP A 9 17.60 1.52 -5.75
N ASN A 10 16.54 1.71 -4.96
CA ASN A 10 15.27 2.30 -5.39
C ASN A 10 14.41 1.40 -6.28
N ARG A 11 14.74 0.13 -6.43
CA ARG A 11 13.86 -0.84 -7.09
C ARG A 11 12.72 -1.24 -6.16
N MET A 12 11.56 -1.50 -6.74
CA MET A 12 10.39 -1.96 -5.97
C MET A 12 10.68 -3.32 -5.33
N LYS A 13 10.53 -3.40 -4.02
CA LYS A 13 10.69 -4.62 -3.24
C LYS A 13 9.36 -5.36 -3.08
N SER A 14 8.30 -4.63 -2.71
CA SER A 14 6.97 -5.20 -2.52
C SER A 14 5.90 -4.14 -2.74
N GLY A 15 4.69 -4.60 -3.11
CA GLY A 15 3.50 -3.78 -3.17
C GLY A 15 2.35 -4.52 -2.53
N ARG A 16 1.46 -3.79 -1.85
CA ARG A 16 0.39 -4.39 -1.07
C ARG A 16 -0.80 -3.44 -0.96
N ILE A 17 -2.01 -3.97 -1.08
CA ILE A 17 -3.24 -3.25 -0.74
C ILE A 17 -3.63 -3.71 0.65
N ALA A 18 -3.68 -2.80 1.61
CA ALA A 18 -3.90 -3.12 3.01
C ALA A 18 -4.80 -2.09 3.68
N ARG A 19 -5.45 -2.50 4.77
CA ARG A 19 -6.17 -1.59 5.64
C ARG A 19 -5.17 -0.89 6.56
N VAL A 20 -5.11 0.41 6.45
CA VAL A 20 -4.19 1.25 7.22
C VAL A 20 -5.02 2.20 8.08
N GLU A 21 -4.71 2.26 9.35
CA GLU A 21 -5.36 3.20 10.27
C GLU A 21 -4.47 4.42 10.44
N SER A 22 -5.06 5.54 10.85
CA SER A 22 -4.30 6.76 11.09
C SER A 22 -4.62 7.33 12.47
N SER A 23 -3.67 8.10 13.04
CA SER A 23 -3.90 8.88 14.25
C SER A 23 -4.96 9.96 13.98
N LYS A 24 -5.48 10.59 15.04
CA LYS A 24 -6.48 11.65 14.90
C LYS A 24 -6.01 12.79 14.02
N SER A 25 -4.73 13.14 14.08
CA SER A 25 -4.14 14.18 13.25
C SER A 25 -3.87 13.72 11.81
N GLY A 26 -3.94 12.42 11.53
CA GLY A 26 -3.58 11.83 10.26
C GLY A 26 -2.09 11.76 10.00
N ARG A 27 -1.25 12.12 10.96
CA ARG A 27 0.21 12.17 10.78
C ARG A 27 0.89 10.83 10.96
N THR A 28 0.34 9.96 11.81
CA THR A 28 0.89 8.63 12.04
C THR A 28 -0.02 7.59 11.41
N LEU A 29 0.57 6.68 10.66
CA LEU A 29 -0.15 5.54 10.09
C LEU A 29 0.20 4.27 10.85
N TYR A 30 -0.77 3.35 10.94
CA TYR A 30 -0.60 2.08 11.63
C TYR A 30 -0.92 0.93 10.69
N LEU A 31 0.00 -0.01 10.58
CA LEU A 31 -0.15 -1.21 9.75
C LEU A 31 0.52 -2.38 10.46
N ASP A 32 -0.24 -3.48 10.65
CA ASP A 32 0.26 -4.70 11.29
C ASP A 32 0.90 -4.47 12.67
N GLY A 33 0.32 -3.55 13.45
CA GLY A 33 0.85 -3.23 14.79
C GLY A 33 2.09 -2.35 14.80
N THR A 34 2.50 -1.86 13.64
CA THR A 34 3.67 -1.00 13.48
C THR A 34 3.23 0.42 13.15
N SER A 35 3.92 1.42 13.69
CA SER A 35 3.64 2.81 13.39
C SER A 35 4.61 3.39 12.37
N PHE A 36 4.09 4.29 11.52
CA PHE A 36 4.85 4.95 10.46
C PHE A 36 4.63 6.45 10.56
N ILE A 37 5.71 7.21 10.52
CA ILE A 37 5.67 8.68 10.61
C ILE A 37 6.09 9.31 9.26
N PRO A 38 5.47 10.45 8.88
CA PRO A 38 5.79 11.07 7.61
C PRO A 38 7.24 11.57 7.57
N CYS A 39 7.92 11.29 6.46
CA CYS A 39 9.29 11.75 6.23
C CYS A 39 9.46 12.39 4.85
N GLY A 40 8.38 12.51 4.07
CA GLY A 40 8.36 13.15 2.77
C GLY A 40 6.96 13.05 2.18
N MET A 41 6.76 13.58 0.99
CA MET A 41 5.47 13.51 0.32
C MET A 41 5.15 12.06 -0.07
N GLY A 42 4.14 11.47 0.59
CA GLY A 42 3.81 10.06 0.39
C GLY A 42 4.78 9.08 1.02
N GLU A 43 5.89 9.56 1.56
CA GLU A 43 6.89 8.73 2.22
C GLU A 43 6.67 8.72 3.72
N TYR A 44 6.72 7.53 4.30
CA TYR A 44 6.58 7.32 5.73
C TYR A 44 7.70 6.41 6.21
N MET A 45 8.20 6.66 7.39
CA MET A 45 9.28 5.89 7.98
C MET A 45 8.76 5.05 9.13
N GLU A 46 9.09 3.76 9.12
CA GLU A 46 8.78 2.89 10.24
C GLU A 46 9.54 3.36 11.48
N SER A 47 8.81 3.49 12.62
CA SER A 47 9.37 4.12 13.81
C SER A 47 10.53 3.35 14.46
N GLU A 48 10.60 2.03 14.29
CA GLU A 48 11.67 1.20 14.87
C GLU A 48 12.82 0.95 13.90
N SER A 49 12.52 0.39 12.73
CA SER A 49 13.55 0.04 11.75
C SER A 49 14.09 1.22 10.98
N ARG A 50 13.33 2.31 10.92
CA ARG A 50 13.62 3.51 10.14
C ARG A 50 13.64 3.28 8.63
N GLU A 51 13.06 2.19 8.17
CA GLU A 51 12.89 1.94 6.75
C GLU A 51 11.78 2.82 6.18
N SER A 52 11.98 3.31 4.96
CA SER A 52 11.01 4.16 4.29
C SER A 52 10.03 3.32 3.47
N TYR A 53 8.73 3.67 3.57
CA TYR A 53 7.65 3.06 2.82
C TYR A 53 6.87 4.16 2.11
N TRP A 54 6.27 3.83 0.98
CA TRP A 54 5.40 4.75 0.27
C TRP A 54 3.94 4.31 0.47
N PHE A 55 3.11 5.23 0.92
CA PHE A 55 1.68 5.00 1.15
C PHE A 55 0.86 5.93 0.26
N SER A 56 -0.15 5.40 -0.38
CA SER A 56 -1.08 6.21 -1.19
C SER A 56 -2.46 5.59 -1.21
N GLY A 57 -3.47 6.36 -1.60
CA GLY A 57 -4.78 5.83 -1.88
C GLY A 57 -4.75 4.93 -3.11
N PRO A 58 -5.43 3.78 -3.09
CA PRO A 58 -5.47 2.90 -4.25
C PRO A 58 -6.24 3.55 -5.40
N ARG A 59 -5.78 3.33 -6.63
CA ARG A 59 -6.38 3.91 -7.83
C ARG A 59 -7.40 2.99 -8.48
N LYS A 60 -8.39 3.57 -9.11
CA LYS A 60 -9.46 2.83 -9.80
C LYS A 60 -8.95 1.96 -10.95
N ASP A 61 -7.89 2.38 -11.61
CA ASP A 61 -7.29 1.66 -12.74
C ASP A 61 -6.23 0.63 -12.32
N GLY A 62 -5.94 0.54 -11.01
CA GLY A 62 -4.93 -0.38 -10.50
C GLY A 62 -3.49 0.07 -10.74
N ASN A 63 -3.28 1.27 -11.27
CA ASN A 63 -1.95 1.80 -11.54
C ASN A 63 -1.37 2.46 -10.30
N ASP A 64 -1.15 1.67 -9.25
CA ASP A 64 -0.76 2.17 -7.93
C ASP A 64 0.75 2.34 -7.73
N ARG A 65 1.55 1.64 -8.52
CA ARG A 65 3.00 1.65 -8.37
C ARG A 65 3.57 3.05 -8.54
N LYS A 66 4.51 3.40 -7.67
CA LYS A 66 5.20 4.69 -7.74
C LYS A 66 6.07 4.80 -9.00
N GLY A 67 6.71 3.67 -9.37
CA GLY A 67 7.55 3.61 -10.57
C GLY A 67 6.89 2.86 -11.72
N THR A 68 7.67 2.55 -12.74
CA THR A 68 7.19 1.88 -13.95
C THR A 68 7.42 0.38 -13.99
N SER A 69 8.16 -0.17 -13.03
CA SER A 69 8.44 -1.61 -12.95
C SER A 69 7.16 -2.41 -12.74
N ARG A 70 7.04 -3.53 -13.45
CA ARG A 70 5.92 -4.47 -13.33
C ARG A 70 6.38 -5.86 -12.90
N SER A 71 7.64 -6.02 -12.49
CA SER A 71 8.22 -7.32 -12.13
C SER A 71 7.75 -7.82 -10.77
N VAL A 72 7.31 -6.93 -9.89
CA VAL A 72 6.83 -7.29 -8.55
C VAL A 72 5.30 -7.18 -8.52
N PRO A 73 4.56 -8.25 -8.19
CA PRO A 73 3.11 -8.17 -8.10
C PRO A 73 2.66 -7.35 -6.90
N ILE A 74 1.47 -6.75 -7.00
CA ILE A 74 0.81 -6.10 -5.88
C ILE A 74 -0.14 -7.11 -5.26
N GLU A 75 0.07 -7.45 -4.00
CA GLU A 75 -0.78 -8.37 -3.28
C GLU A 75 -1.92 -7.62 -2.58
N ILE A 76 -3.07 -8.24 -2.44
CA ILE A 76 -4.23 -7.66 -1.77
C ILE A 76 -4.46 -8.44 -0.48
N ASP A 77 -4.49 -7.75 0.66
CA ASP A 77 -4.79 -8.36 1.94
C ASP A 77 -6.21 -8.93 1.95
N GLU A 78 -6.38 -10.09 2.57
CA GLU A 78 -7.66 -10.80 2.57
C GLU A 78 -8.79 -9.98 3.16
N ASP A 79 -8.53 -9.21 4.22
CA ASP A 79 -9.55 -8.41 4.90
C ASP A 79 -10.07 -7.23 4.08
N VAL A 80 -9.36 -6.84 3.02
CA VAL A 80 -9.80 -5.75 2.12
C VAL A 80 -10.10 -6.23 0.70
N LEU A 81 -10.06 -7.52 0.47
CA LEU A 81 -10.15 -8.11 -0.87
C LEU A 81 -11.46 -7.75 -1.57
N VAL A 82 -12.59 -7.99 -0.93
CA VAL A 82 -13.91 -7.69 -1.48
C VAL A 82 -14.09 -6.19 -1.68
N GLU A 83 -13.77 -5.39 -0.68
CA GLU A 83 -13.87 -3.94 -0.73
C GLU A 83 -13.03 -3.37 -1.89
N TYR A 84 -11.80 -3.86 -2.06
CA TYR A 84 -10.92 -3.40 -3.12
C TYR A 84 -11.53 -3.62 -4.51
N TRP A 85 -11.98 -4.84 -4.79
CA TRP A 85 -12.50 -5.16 -6.13
C TRP A 85 -13.86 -4.54 -6.40
N THR A 86 -14.74 -4.43 -5.39
CA THR A 86 -16.08 -3.89 -5.57
C THR A 86 -16.13 -2.38 -5.53
N GLU A 87 -15.50 -1.76 -4.53
CA GLU A 87 -15.63 -0.32 -4.29
C GLU A 87 -14.54 0.52 -4.96
N ILE A 88 -13.34 -0.01 -5.08
CA ILE A 88 -12.21 0.73 -5.66
C ILE A 88 -12.09 0.45 -7.16
N ARG A 89 -11.98 -0.81 -7.54
CA ARG A 89 -11.79 -1.21 -8.94
C ARG A 89 -13.09 -1.35 -9.72
N GLY A 90 -14.24 -1.49 -9.04
CA GLY A 90 -15.51 -1.68 -9.71
C GLY A 90 -15.60 -2.97 -10.51
N GLN A 91 -14.93 -4.01 -10.07
CA GLN A 91 -14.86 -5.32 -10.74
C GLN A 91 -15.22 -6.44 -9.76
N PRO A 92 -16.50 -6.51 -9.31
CA PRO A 92 -16.90 -7.48 -8.29
C PRO A 92 -16.70 -8.94 -8.69
N GLU A 93 -16.63 -9.22 -9.99
CA GLU A 93 -16.33 -10.57 -10.49
C GLU A 93 -14.93 -11.06 -10.14
N ARG A 94 -14.04 -10.16 -9.73
CA ARG A 94 -12.65 -10.48 -9.40
C ARG A 94 -12.38 -10.63 -7.91
N VAL A 95 -13.42 -10.70 -7.07
CA VAL A 95 -13.26 -10.67 -5.60
C VAL A 95 -12.40 -11.79 -5.01
N ALA A 96 -12.13 -12.85 -5.75
CA ALA A 96 -11.24 -13.94 -5.30
C ALA A 96 -9.77 -13.73 -5.69
N GLU A 97 -9.47 -12.72 -6.50
CA GLU A 97 -8.12 -12.48 -6.99
C GLU A 97 -7.30 -11.67 -5.99
N ARG A 98 -6.22 -12.26 -5.51
CA ARG A 98 -5.36 -11.67 -4.45
C ARG A 98 -4.19 -10.85 -4.98
N ILE A 99 -4.01 -10.80 -6.29
CA ILE A 99 -2.93 -10.05 -6.94
C ILE A 99 -3.54 -9.16 -8.02
N THR A 100 -3.09 -7.94 -8.06
CA THR A 100 -3.55 -6.97 -9.06
C THR A 100 -2.41 -6.51 -9.97
#